data_42bdad17de4eb0e2d90072de19acea5d
#
_entry.id   42bdad17de4eb0e2d90072de19acea5d
#
_cell.length_a   1.000
_cell.length_b   1.000
_cell.length_c   1.000
_cell.angle_alpha   90.00
_cell.angle_beta   90.00
_cell.angle_gamma   90.00
#
_symmetry.space_group_name_H-M   'P 1'
#
loop_
_entity.id
_entity.type
_entity.pdbx_description
1 polymer ?
#
loop_
_entity_poly.entity_id
_entity_poly.type
_entity_poly.pdbx_seq_one_letter_code
_entity_poly.pdbx_strand_id
1 'polypeptide(L)'
;MYAQQIGDMEGTEGPSIITGAYSGLGARKEGAFVFFRVYAPYADEVFLVGSFNGWGETHRMKKDRAGVWETSLGKKEVSDGDGYKYKIYKNGQAVYLTDPCSVETDGEHYHNSVYRNIEFLSREKFNEKNNSEKDFSLIKSVYKFRVDGWLPATNSRQVDYERLADEILPYVLQMGYTHVDISGLFEEYYDFTENRSVRAPFALKGGREKIASLCNFVRLMHKASIGVLIDWCADESIGGYDADLAFYTENALYWLDNFGIDGLVIGSFECGTEFLRQLVHSVKRERKNACIIAESGEDATMLGFDGCVERSDGYLGIFKGMDSPEEEICAKASAATCLLFEKGRMLTEAGFETGREQDVGSPFDYEALSTVNNMRFQVFCSELNYAYLSDADIGECRKNANSVSVCERDGMRIVRRQAEDGELVIICDLLGKGGEWRINDGGEWQMIFDSNAILGMGDGALLKSECGTTYLRLSAYGSAVLKKTI
;
A
#
# COMPACT_ATOMS: atom_id res chain seq x y z
N MET A 1 -24.66 15.89 -3.31
CA MET A 1 -24.92 17.32 -3.08
C MET A 1 -23.87 18.00 -2.19
N TYR A 2 -23.25 17.29 -1.20
CA TYR A 2 -22.19 17.87 -0.37
C TYR A 2 -20.83 17.95 -1.10
N ALA A 3 -20.45 16.97 -1.90
CA ALA A 3 -19.19 16.98 -2.66
C ALA A 3 -19.17 18.01 -3.78
N GLN A 4 -20.32 18.27 -4.44
CA GLN A 4 -20.43 19.31 -5.47
C GLN A 4 -20.34 20.75 -4.91
N GLN A 5 -20.67 20.96 -3.62
CA GLN A 5 -20.55 22.28 -3.00
C GLN A 5 -19.12 22.63 -2.59
N ILE A 6 -18.24 21.63 -2.49
CA ILE A 6 -16.83 21.82 -2.14
C ILE A 6 -15.98 22.06 -3.40
N GLY A 7 -16.32 21.41 -4.54
CA GLY A 7 -15.62 21.57 -5.83
C GLY A 7 -15.69 22.99 -6.43
N ASP A 8 -16.67 23.81 -6.05
CA ASP A 8 -16.81 25.21 -6.55
C ASP A 8 -15.91 26.22 -5.79
N MET A 9 -15.02 25.75 -4.91
CA MET A 9 -14.02 26.58 -4.22
C MET A 9 -12.68 26.70 -4.97
N GLU A 10 -12.56 26.09 -6.15
CA GLU A 10 -11.41 26.26 -7.04
C GLU A 10 -11.37 27.67 -7.64
N GLY A 11 -10.31 28.38 -7.34
CA GLY A 11 -10.02 29.67 -7.99
C GLY A 11 -8.92 30.44 -7.30
N THR A 12 -7.76 30.40 -7.91
CA THR A 12 -6.61 31.31 -7.84
C THR A 12 -5.55 31.04 -6.79
N GLU A 13 -4.35 30.78 -7.31
CA GLU A 13 -3.00 30.82 -6.72
C GLU A 13 -2.83 30.07 -5.40
N GLY A 14 -2.17 28.89 -5.49
CA GLY A 14 -1.78 28.09 -4.34
C GLY A 14 -0.96 28.92 -3.35
N PRO A 15 -1.22 28.78 -2.05
CA PRO A 15 -0.44 29.46 -1.03
C PRO A 15 0.98 28.91 -1.01
N SER A 16 1.95 29.81 -0.86
CA SER A 16 3.35 29.47 -0.56
C SER A 16 3.40 28.53 0.65
N ILE A 17 4.14 27.43 0.49
CA ILE A 17 4.37 26.40 1.49
C ILE A 17 4.82 27.02 2.80
N ILE A 18 3.97 27.02 3.82
CA ILE A 18 4.34 27.37 5.18
C ILE A 18 4.63 26.06 5.91
N THR A 19 5.90 25.66 5.91
CA THR A 19 6.38 24.52 6.70
C THR A 19 6.08 24.75 8.18
N GLY A 20 5.37 23.80 8.80
CA GLY A 20 4.98 23.85 10.22
C GLY A 20 3.58 24.38 10.51
N ALA A 21 2.79 24.74 9.49
CA ALA A 21 1.41 25.21 9.69
C ALA A 21 0.49 24.13 10.27
N TYR A 22 0.79 22.85 10.08
CA TYR A 22 -0.04 21.73 10.53
C TYR A 22 0.42 21.11 11.84
N SER A 23 1.69 21.28 12.25
CA SER A 23 2.12 20.81 13.57
C SER A 23 1.33 21.55 14.65
N GLY A 24 0.43 20.83 15.32
CA GLY A 24 -0.45 21.42 16.33
C GLY A 24 -1.90 21.62 15.90
N LEU A 25 -2.30 21.31 14.65
CA LEU A 25 -3.69 21.30 14.24
C LEU A 25 -4.49 20.17 14.88
N GLY A 26 -5.82 20.23 14.74
CA GLY A 26 -6.75 19.30 15.35
C GLY A 26 -7.08 19.66 16.81
N ALA A 27 -7.72 18.73 17.49
CA ALA A 27 -8.08 18.88 18.89
C ALA A 27 -6.95 18.36 19.80
N ARG A 28 -6.27 19.24 20.51
CA ARG A 28 -5.11 18.89 21.35
C ARG A 28 -5.24 19.43 22.76
N LYS A 29 -4.97 18.59 23.76
CA LYS A 29 -4.92 18.99 25.16
C LYS A 29 -3.59 19.66 25.50
N GLU A 30 -3.67 20.88 25.97
CA GLU A 30 -2.53 21.65 26.45
C GLU A 30 -2.84 22.19 27.85
N GLY A 31 -2.24 21.59 28.86
CA GLY A 31 -2.48 21.96 30.24
C GLY A 31 -3.93 21.75 30.69
N ALA A 32 -4.63 22.83 31.06
CA ALA A 32 -6.02 22.85 31.51
C ALA A 32 -7.04 23.04 30.38
N PHE A 33 -6.61 23.21 29.15
CA PHE A 33 -7.45 23.51 28.02
C PHE A 33 -7.30 22.44 26.93
N VAL A 34 -8.31 22.35 26.08
CA VAL A 34 -8.28 21.63 24.79
C VAL A 34 -8.35 22.70 23.70
N PHE A 35 -7.34 22.77 22.89
CA PHE A 35 -7.26 23.65 21.74
C PHE A 35 -7.80 22.91 20.51
N PHE A 36 -8.60 23.61 19.74
CA PHE A 36 -9.13 23.17 18.46
C PHE A 36 -8.59 24.10 17.38
N ARG A 37 -7.85 23.55 16.42
CA ARG A 37 -7.17 24.31 15.38
C ARG A 37 -7.46 23.71 14.01
N VAL A 38 -7.80 24.57 13.06
CA VAL A 38 -8.02 24.16 11.66
C VAL A 38 -7.43 25.19 10.72
N TYR A 39 -6.76 24.69 9.68
CA TYR A 39 -6.24 25.54 8.61
C TYR A 39 -7.37 25.82 7.60
N ALA A 40 -7.83 27.04 7.50
CA ALA A 40 -8.83 27.47 6.56
C ALA A 40 -8.56 28.94 6.12
N PRO A 41 -7.53 29.17 5.30
CA PRO A 41 -7.05 30.51 4.96
C PRO A 41 -8.09 31.34 4.24
N TYR A 42 -8.98 30.73 3.46
CA TYR A 42 -10.00 31.40 2.66
C TYR A 42 -11.35 31.55 3.36
N ALA A 43 -11.48 31.08 4.62
CA ALA A 43 -12.71 31.21 5.38
C ALA A 43 -12.94 32.66 5.85
N ASP A 44 -14.20 33.10 5.81
CA ASP A 44 -14.65 34.38 6.37
C ASP A 44 -14.87 34.27 7.88
N GLU A 45 -15.48 33.16 8.31
CA GLU A 45 -15.75 32.83 9.72
C GLU A 45 -15.67 31.33 9.94
N VAL A 46 -15.21 30.92 11.11
CA VAL A 46 -15.20 29.52 11.54
C VAL A 46 -15.75 29.41 12.96
N PHE A 47 -16.62 28.44 13.17
CA PHE A 47 -17.17 28.09 14.47
C PHE A 47 -16.83 26.63 14.81
N LEU A 48 -16.44 26.38 16.03
CA LEU A 48 -16.39 25.04 16.59
C LEU A 48 -17.79 24.65 17.08
N VAL A 49 -18.34 23.59 16.53
CA VAL A 49 -19.65 23.04 16.89
C VAL A 49 -19.51 21.61 17.34
N GLY A 50 -20.25 21.17 18.33
CA GLY A 50 -20.13 19.83 18.87
C GLY A 50 -21.19 19.50 19.94
N SER A 51 -21.11 18.28 20.48
CA SER A 51 -22.00 17.82 21.56
C SER A 51 -21.95 18.73 22.78
N PHE A 52 -20.79 19.30 23.09
CA PHE A 52 -20.56 20.20 24.22
C PHE A 52 -21.30 21.54 24.12
N ASN A 53 -21.75 21.96 22.95
CA ASN A 53 -22.50 23.21 22.77
C ASN A 53 -23.83 23.02 22.02
N GLY A 54 -24.33 21.77 21.96
CA GLY A 54 -25.59 21.46 21.26
C GLY A 54 -25.50 21.72 19.75
N TRP A 55 -24.32 21.66 19.16
CA TRP A 55 -24.04 21.92 17.75
C TRP A 55 -24.32 23.37 17.31
N GLY A 56 -24.36 24.29 18.29
CA GLY A 56 -24.62 25.71 18.08
C GLY A 56 -23.34 26.52 17.83
N GLU A 57 -23.50 27.71 17.23
CA GLU A 57 -22.41 28.63 16.87
C GLU A 57 -21.93 29.51 18.04
N THR A 58 -21.79 28.92 19.23
CA THR A 58 -21.39 29.64 20.43
C THR A 58 -19.88 29.82 20.56
N HIS A 59 -19.10 29.02 19.85
CA HIS A 59 -17.63 29.03 19.92
C HIS A 59 -17.03 29.50 18.59
N ARG A 60 -17.06 30.83 18.37
CA ARG A 60 -16.39 31.45 17.23
C ARG A 60 -14.89 31.37 17.37
N MET A 61 -14.20 30.89 16.34
CA MET A 61 -12.76 30.75 16.30
C MET A 61 -12.08 32.06 15.88
N LYS A 62 -10.80 32.19 16.20
CA LYS A 62 -9.96 33.32 15.82
C LYS A 62 -8.93 32.90 14.79
N LYS A 63 -8.82 33.66 13.71
CA LYS A 63 -7.85 33.45 12.65
C LYS A 63 -6.52 34.09 12.99
N ASP A 64 -5.44 33.38 12.83
CA ASP A 64 -4.08 33.92 12.88
C ASP A 64 -3.62 34.45 11.51
N ARG A 65 -2.35 34.91 11.44
CA ARG A 65 -1.77 35.42 10.19
C ARG A 65 -1.44 34.34 9.17
N ALA A 66 -1.28 33.08 9.61
CA ALA A 66 -1.00 31.94 8.76
C ALA A 66 -2.26 31.31 8.16
N GLY A 67 -3.45 31.75 8.55
CA GLY A 67 -4.71 31.19 8.08
C GLY A 67 -5.25 30.07 8.98
N VAL A 68 -4.63 29.83 10.13
CA VAL A 68 -5.10 28.87 11.14
C VAL A 68 -6.17 29.54 12.01
N TRP A 69 -7.27 28.84 12.17
CA TRP A 69 -8.33 29.21 13.08
C TRP A 69 -8.23 28.41 14.36
N GLU A 70 -8.33 29.08 15.50
CA GLU A 70 -8.15 28.50 16.83
C GLU A 70 -9.26 28.94 17.80
N THR A 71 -9.68 28.01 18.65
CA THR A 71 -10.42 28.26 19.88
C THR A 71 -9.96 27.26 20.96
N SER A 72 -10.24 27.56 22.23
CA SER A 72 -9.91 26.66 23.32
C SER A 72 -11.09 26.51 24.27
N LEU A 73 -11.30 25.31 24.78
CA LEU A 73 -12.30 24.93 25.77
C LEU A 73 -11.61 24.45 27.05
N GLY A 74 -12.14 24.80 28.21
CA GLY A 74 -11.67 24.23 29.45
C GLY A 74 -11.98 22.74 29.54
N LYS A 75 -11.16 21.97 30.26
CA LYS A 75 -11.37 20.52 30.50
C LYS A 75 -12.74 20.12 31.02
N LYS A 76 -13.50 21.05 31.61
CA LYS A 76 -14.85 20.80 32.11
C LYS A 76 -15.92 21.03 31.05
N GLU A 77 -15.57 21.66 29.96
CA GLU A 77 -16.47 22.02 28.85
C GLU A 77 -16.48 20.97 27.75
N VAL A 78 -15.37 20.23 27.61
CA VAL A 78 -15.24 19.15 26.61
C VAL A 78 -14.77 17.88 27.29
N SER A 79 -15.41 16.76 26.96
CA SER A 79 -15.14 15.44 27.50
C SER A 79 -14.57 14.49 26.43
N ASP A 80 -13.81 13.49 26.88
CA ASP A 80 -13.37 12.40 26.00
C ASP A 80 -14.59 11.68 25.43
N GLY A 81 -14.70 11.63 24.11
CA GLY A 81 -15.87 11.09 23.40
C GLY A 81 -16.80 12.14 22.81
N ASP A 82 -16.60 13.42 23.09
CA ASP A 82 -17.42 14.47 22.48
C ASP A 82 -17.22 14.56 20.99
N GLY A 83 -18.34 14.52 20.23
CA GLY A 83 -18.35 14.74 18.80
C GLY A 83 -18.26 16.21 18.43
N TYR A 84 -17.49 16.55 17.41
CA TYR A 84 -17.37 17.94 16.94
C TYR A 84 -17.13 18.05 15.43
N LYS A 85 -17.34 19.27 14.90
CA LYS A 85 -16.98 19.70 13.55
C LYS A 85 -16.56 21.16 13.54
N TYR A 86 -15.93 21.56 12.45
CA TYR A 86 -15.75 22.97 12.11
C TYR A 86 -16.86 23.40 11.17
N LYS A 87 -17.62 24.44 11.54
CA LYS A 87 -18.59 25.11 10.66
C LYS A 87 -17.90 26.32 10.05
N ILE A 88 -17.64 26.23 8.74
CA ILE A 88 -16.85 27.19 7.98
C ILE A 88 -17.77 27.98 7.08
N TYR A 89 -17.69 29.31 7.16
CA TYR A 89 -18.39 30.21 6.27
C TYR A 89 -17.45 30.78 5.20
N LYS A 90 -17.90 30.79 3.97
CA LYS A 90 -17.25 31.45 2.84
C LYS A 90 -18.32 32.04 1.93
N ASN A 91 -18.22 33.33 1.60
CA ASN A 91 -19.18 34.04 0.74
C ASN A 91 -20.66 33.87 1.19
N GLY A 92 -20.90 33.80 2.51
CA GLY A 92 -22.24 33.63 3.08
C GLY A 92 -22.77 32.18 3.06
N GLN A 93 -22.04 31.25 2.52
CA GLN A 93 -22.39 29.82 2.56
C GLN A 93 -21.66 29.10 3.70
N ALA A 94 -22.36 28.17 4.36
CA ALA A 94 -21.79 27.38 5.47
C ALA A 94 -21.53 25.93 5.06
N VAL A 95 -20.36 25.42 5.39
CA VAL A 95 -19.98 24.02 5.22
C VAL A 95 -19.55 23.45 6.58
N TYR A 96 -19.93 22.20 6.85
CA TYR A 96 -19.47 21.46 8.02
C TYR A 96 -18.31 20.56 7.63
N LEU A 97 -17.14 20.82 8.19
CA LEU A 97 -15.92 20.06 7.95
C LEU A 97 -15.63 19.12 9.12
N THR A 98 -15.45 17.84 8.83
CA THR A 98 -14.81 16.88 9.73
C THR A 98 -13.35 17.31 9.90
N ASP A 99 -12.83 17.27 11.12
CA ASP A 99 -11.44 17.65 11.38
C ASP A 99 -10.49 16.68 10.67
N PRO A 100 -9.71 17.12 9.67
CA PRO A 100 -8.77 16.26 8.97
C PRO A 100 -7.67 15.66 9.87
N CYS A 101 -7.40 16.32 11.00
CA CYS A 101 -6.42 15.87 11.99
C CYS A 101 -7.07 15.04 13.11
N SER A 102 -8.33 14.68 12.98
CA SER A 102 -9.01 13.83 13.98
C SER A 102 -8.46 12.42 13.94
N VAL A 103 -8.15 11.88 15.11
CA VAL A 103 -7.67 10.50 15.30
C VAL A 103 -8.80 9.49 15.46
N GLU A 104 -10.04 9.97 15.50
CA GLU A 104 -11.25 9.14 15.56
C GLU A 104 -12.45 9.90 15.00
N THR A 105 -13.35 9.18 14.34
CA THR A 105 -14.66 9.67 13.92
C THR A 105 -15.76 8.80 14.55
N ASP A 106 -16.99 9.31 14.62
CA ASP A 106 -18.13 8.51 15.09
C ASP A 106 -18.53 7.43 14.06
N GLY A 107 -17.94 7.50 12.85
CA GLY A 107 -18.12 6.53 11.76
C GLY A 107 -19.58 6.33 11.35
N GLU A 108 -20.52 7.15 11.81
CA GLU A 108 -21.92 7.14 11.43
C GLU A 108 -22.18 8.06 10.24
N HIS A 109 -23.43 8.20 9.83
CA HIS A 109 -23.83 8.98 8.65
C HIS A 109 -23.29 10.43 8.63
N TYR A 110 -22.91 10.99 9.76
CA TYR A 110 -22.43 12.36 9.87
C TYR A 110 -20.92 12.52 9.89
N HIS A 111 -20.15 11.43 10.13
CA HIS A 111 -18.69 11.44 10.23
C HIS A 111 -18.18 12.60 11.09
N ASN A 112 -18.73 12.72 12.30
CA ASN A 112 -18.26 13.70 13.25
C ASN A 112 -16.87 13.31 13.76
N SER A 113 -15.97 14.27 13.88
CA SER A 113 -14.73 14.06 14.61
C SER A 113 -15.04 13.79 16.07
N VAL A 114 -14.31 12.89 16.70
CA VAL A 114 -14.45 12.57 18.13
C VAL A 114 -13.21 13.03 18.86
N TYR A 115 -13.40 13.89 19.87
CA TYR A 115 -12.28 14.30 20.70
C TYR A 115 -11.80 13.13 21.56
N ARG A 116 -10.49 12.86 21.47
CA ARG A 116 -9.81 11.86 22.29
C ARG A 116 -8.53 12.42 22.89
N ASN A 117 -8.36 12.18 24.17
CA ASN A 117 -7.09 12.44 24.84
C ASN A 117 -6.22 11.18 24.77
N ILE A 118 -5.58 10.97 23.59
CA ILE A 118 -4.78 9.78 23.30
C ILE A 118 -3.29 10.10 23.51
N GLU A 119 -2.60 9.23 24.24
CA GLU A 119 -1.15 9.18 24.27
C GLU A 119 -0.69 8.00 23.41
N PHE A 120 -0.02 8.28 22.29
CA PHE A 120 0.56 7.26 21.42
C PHE A 120 1.93 6.81 21.94
N LEU A 121 2.25 5.55 21.68
CA LEU A 121 3.61 5.05 21.87
C LEU A 121 4.48 5.61 20.74
N SER A 122 5.63 6.20 21.07
CA SER A 122 6.60 6.54 20.04
C SER A 122 7.19 5.27 19.42
N ARG A 123 7.62 5.36 18.17
CA ARG A 123 8.27 4.24 17.45
C ARG A 123 9.45 3.66 18.24
N GLU A 124 10.22 4.51 18.92
CA GLU A 124 11.32 4.08 19.80
C GLU A 124 10.80 3.17 20.92
N LYS A 125 9.73 3.58 21.63
CA LYS A 125 9.11 2.77 22.67
C LYS A 125 8.47 1.50 22.12
N PHE A 126 7.97 1.53 20.87
CA PHE A 126 7.45 0.35 20.19
C PHE A 126 8.58 -0.65 19.91
N ASN A 127 9.69 -0.18 19.36
CA ASN A 127 10.85 -1.01 19.05
C ASN A 127 11.55 -1.54 20.30
N GLU A 128 11.69 -0.74 21.36
CA GLU A 128 12.22 -1.19 22.67
C GLU A 128 11.41 -2.37 23.24
N LYS A 129 10.09 -2.34 23.11
CA LYS A 129 9.21 -3.42 23.56
C LYS A 129 9.31 -4.69 22.68
N ASN A 130 9.66 -4.55 21.42
CA ASN A 130 9.64 -5.65 20.46
C ASN A 130 10.99 -6.29 20.21
N ASN A 131 12.10 -5.72 20.70
CA ASN A 131 13.48 -6.24 20.56
C ASN A 131 13.86 -6.67 19.13
N SER A 132 13.31 -6.03 18.09
CA SER A 132 13.60 -6.40 16.71
C SER A 132 14.55 -5.37 16.09
N GLU A 133 15.83 -5.71 16.03
CA GLU A 133 16.84 -5.05 15.18
C GLU A 133 16.68 -5.41 13.68
N LYS A 134 15.54 -5.99 13.29
CA LYS A 134 15.34 -6.45 11.94
C LYS A 134 15.14 -5.28 10.99
N ASP A 135 15.89 -5.31 9.91
CA ASP A 135 15.77 -4.36 8.82
C ASP A 135 14.73 -4.84 7.80
N PHE A 136 13.60 -4.15 7.74
CA PHE A 136 12.52 -4.40 6.78
C PHE A 136 12.60 -3.51 5.54
N SER A 137 13.73 -2.85 5.29
CA SER A 137 13.89 -1.99 4.10
C SER A 137 14.02 -2.80 2.79
N LEU A 138 14.38 -4.09 2.88
CA LEU A 138 14.58 -4.95 1.72
C LEU A 138 13.28 -5.66 1.33
N ILE A 139 12.46 -4.97 0.56
CA ILE A 139 11.20 -5.49 0.04
C ILE A 139 11.41 -6.35 -1.20
N LYS A 140 10.77 -7.51 -1.25
CA LYS A 140 10.88 -8.48 -2.34
C LYS A 140 9.53 -8.93 -2.87
N SER A 141 8.71 -9.48 -2.00
CA SER A 141 7.38 -9.97 -2.33
C SER A 141 6.39 -9.45 -1.29
N VAL A 142 5.39 -8.72 -1.75
CA VAL A 142 4.41 -8.00 -0.93
C VAL A 142 3.04 -8.60 -1.17
N TYR A 143 2.33 -8.90 -0.11
CA TYR A 143 0.92 -9.32 -0.16
C TYR A 143 0.02 -8.18 0.27
N LYS A 144 -0.75 -7.62 -0.66
CA LYS A 144 -1.69 -6.52 -0.41
C LYS A 144 -3.08 -7.06 -0.11
N PHE A 145 -3.66 -6.64 0.99
CA PHE A 145 -5.02 -7.00 1.36
C PHE A 145 -5.73 -5.85 2.06
N ARG A 146 -7.07 -5.89 1.99
CA ARG A 146 -7.91 -4.96 2.75
C ARG A 146 -8.30 -5.55 4.09
N VAL A 147 -8.30 -4.72 5.14
CA VAL A 147 -8.68 -5.17 6.49
C VAL A 147 -10.12 -5.65 6.58
N ASP A 148 -11.03 -5.06 5.82
CA ASP A 148 -12.46 -5.40 5.77
C ASP A 148 -12.81 -6.39 4.64
N GLY A 149 -11.86 -6.68 3.75
CA GLY A 149 -12.03 -7.65 2.67
C GLY A 149 -11.56 -9.05 3.05
N TRP A 150 -10.47 -9.17 3.81
CA TRP A 150 -9.94 -10.47 4.22
C TRP A 150 -10.86 -11.21 5.19
N LEU A 151 -11.41 -10.52 6.18
CA LEU A 151 -12.38 -11.09 7.09
C LEU A 151 -13.80 -10.71 6.66
N PRO A 152 -14.71 -11.66 6.47
CA PRO A 152 -16.11 -11.33 6.22
C PRO A 152 -16.65 -10.53 7.41
N ALA A 153 -16.75 -9.22 7.22
CA ALA A 153 -17.26 -8.33 8.24
C ALA A 153 -18.79 -8.32 8.20
N THR A 154 -19.40 -8.68 9.30
CA THR A 154 -20.86 -8.51 9.50
C THR A 154 -21.22 -7.03 9.65
N ASN A 155 -20.21 -6.17 9.88
CA ASN A 155 -20.32 -4.71 10.00
C ASN A 155 -18.96 -4.09 9.68
N SER A 156 -18.89 -3.11 8.79
CA SER A 156 -17.69 -2.42 8.32
C SER A 156 -16.83 -1.76 9.44
N ARG A 157 -17.39 -1.61 10.65
CA ARG A 157 -16.69 -1.10 11.83
C ARG A 157 -16.04 -2.16 12.71
N GLN A 158 -16.40 -3.42 12.55
CA GLN A 158 -15.87 -4.51 13.38
C GLN A 158 -14.65 -5.13 12.73
N VAL A 159 -13.60 -4.32 12.54
CA VAL A 159 -12.28 -4.87 12.19
C VAL A 159 -11.71 -5.58 13.40
N ASP A 160 -11.37 -6.84 13.24
CA ASP A 160 -10.74 -7.67 14.25
C ASP A 160 -9.28 -7.94 13.86
N TYR A 161 -8.36 -7.05 14.27
CA TYR A 161 -6.93 -7.17 13.95
C TYR A 161 -6.27 -8.38 14.60
N GLU A 162 -6.81 -8.91 15.69
CA GLU A 162 -6.28 -10.12 16.35
C GLU A 162 -6.61 -11.34 15.50
N ARG A 163 -7.88 -11.50 15.13
CA ARG A 163 -8.30 -12.55 14.21
C ARG A 163 -7.62 -12.43 12.86
N LEU A 164 -7.44 -11.21 12.36
CA LEU A 164 -6.73 -10.95 11.11
C LEU A 164 -5.28 -11.46 11.20
N ALA A 165 -4.59 -11.24 12.32
CA ALA A 165 -3.24 -11.76 12.52
C ALA A 165 -3.21 -13.29 12.52
N ASP A 166 -4.18 -13.92 13.19
CA ASP A 166 -4.24 -15.37 13.29
C ASP A 166 -4.48 -16.06 11.93
N GLU A 167 -5.20 -15.40 11.03
CA GLU A 167 -5.52 -15.94 9.70
C GLU A 167 -4.47 -15.58 8.65
N ILE A 168 -4.02 -14.32 8.60
CA ILE A 168 -3.13 -13.84 7.53
C ILE A 168 -1.68 -14.27 7.74
N LEU A 169 -1.18 -14.33 8.97
CA LEU A 169 0.21 -14.63 9.25
C LEU A 169 0.63 -16.03 8.78
N PRO A 170 -0.11 -17.12 9.07
CA PRO A 170 0.19 -18.43 8.52
C PRO A 170 0.19 -18.45 6.99
N TYR A 171 -0.76 -17.74 6.38
CA TYR A 171 -0.90 -17.67 4.93
C TYR A 171 0.31 -17.00 4.27
N VAL A 172 0.68 -15.80 4.70
CA VAL A 172 1.83 -15.08 4.11
C VAL A 172 3.15 -15.80 4.30
N LEU A 173 3.33 -16.51 5.42
CA LEU A 173 4.48 -17.37 5.66
C LEU A 173 4.50 -18.57 4.72
N GLN A 174 3.38 -19.26 4.57
CA GLN A 174 3.25 -20.41 3.66
C GLN A 174 3.53 -20.00 2.20
N MET A 175 3.05 -18.84 1.81
CA MET A 175 3.19 -18.30 0.45
C MET A 175 4.55 -17.65 0.19
N GLY A 176 5.42 -17.50 1.19
CA GLY A 176 6.77 -16.97 1.05
C GLY A 176 6.81 -15.43 0.84
N TYR A 177 5.81 -14.69 1.28
CA TYR A 177 5.86 -13.23 1.24
C TYR A 177 6.81 -12.67 2.30
N THR A 178 7.45 -11.55 1.97
CA THR A 178 8.37 -10.86 2.90
C THR A 178 7.70 -9.70 3.61
N HIS A 179 6.64 -9.14 3.01
CA HIS A 179 5.91 -7.99 3.53
C HIS A 179 4.42 -8.18 3.29
N VAL A 180 3.65 -7.50 4.12
CA VAL A 180 2.23 -7.24 3.87
C VAL A 180 2.05 -5.75 3.57
N ASP A 181 1.10 -5.43 2.70
CA ASP A 181 0.61 -4.08 2.44
C ASP A 181 -0.87 -4.02 2.83
N ILE A 182 -1.17 -3.19 3.81
CA ILE A 182 -2.51 -3.15 4.40
C ILE A 182 -3.27 -1.96 3.87
N SER A 183 -4.36 -2.21 3.18
CA SER A 183 -5.30 -1.17 2.74
C SER A 183 -6.55 -1.10 3.61
N GLY A 184 -7.24 0.04 3.57
CA GLY A 184 -8.47 0.26 4.35
C GLY A 184 -8.25 0.45 5.85
N LEU A 185 -7.06 0.88 6.28
CA LEU A 185 -6.78 1.20 7.70
C LEU A 185 -7.40 2.52 8.15
N PHE A 186 -7.63 3.44 7.22
CA PHE A 186 -8.18 4.76 7.53
C PHE A 186 -9.70 4.72 7.56
N GLU A 187 -10.32 5.65 8.30
CA GLU A 187 -11.76 5.89 8.22
C GLU A 187 -12.11 6.46 6.84
N GLU A 188 -12.85 5.68 6.07
CA GLU A 188 -13.27 5.97 4.71
C GLU A 188 -14.74 6.42 4.69
N TYR A 189 -15.05 7.35 3.80
CA TYR A 189 -16.40 7.76 3.48
C TYR A 189 -16.79 7.23 2.11
N TYR A 190 -18.02 6.73 2.00
CA TYR A 190 -18.64 6.39 0.73
C TYR A 190 -19.64 7.50 0.39
N ASP A 191 -19.44 8.17 -0.71
CA ASP A 191 -20.47 9.07 -1.24
C ASP A 191 -21.55 8.26 -1.98
N PHE A 192 -22.63 8.93 -2.37
CA PHE A 192 -23.74 8.29 -3.10
C PHE A 192 -23.36 7.81 -4.52
N THR A 193 -22.15 8.11 -4.99
CA THR A 193 -21.59 7.68 -6.28
C THR A 193 -20.63 6.51 -6.16
N GLU A 194 -20.54 5.89 -4.97
CA GLU A 194 -19.62 4.81 -4.63
C GLU A 194 -18.13 5.20 -4.65
N ASN A 195 -17.84 6.51 -4.79
CA ASN A 195 -16.48 6.99 -4.66
C ASN A 195 -16.06 6.99 -3.19
N ARG A 196 -14.91 6.39 -2.94
CA ARG A 196 -14.29 6.39 -1.61
C ARG A 196 -13.46 7.65 -1.46
N SER A 197 -13.59 8.32 -0.33
CA SER A 197 -12.69 9.39 0.07
C SER A 197 -12.26 9.22 1.51
N VAL A 198 -10.97 9.45 1.78
CA VAL A 198 -10.42 9.46 3.14
C VAL A 198 -10.64 10.86 3.71
N ARG A 199 -11.47 11.01 4.73
CA ARG A 199 -11.76 12.32 5.35
C ARG A 199 -11.02 12.58 6.64
N ALA A 200 -10.58 11.53 7.32
CA ALA A 200 -9.82 11.61 8.55
C ALA A 200 -8.61 10.66 8.46
N PRO A 201 -7.54 11.05 7.75
CA PRO A 201 -6.41 10.17 7.46
C PRO A 201 -5.56 9.83 8.70
N PHE A 202 -5.84 10.44 9.85
CA PHE A 202 -5.26 10.06 11.14
C PHE A 202 -6.17 9.10 11.94
N ALA A 203 -7.39 8.87 11.50
CA ALA A 203 -8.33 8.02 12.22
C ALA A 203 -8.19 6.56 11.79
N LEU A 204 -7.93 5.69 12.78
CA LEU A 204 -7.89 4.25 12.57
C LEU A 204 -9.31 3.69 12.41
N LYS A 205 -9.51 2.88 11.38
CA LYS A 205 -10.76 2.16 11.16
C LYS A 205 -11.07 1.24 12.33
N GLY A 206 -12.29 1.37 12.84
CA GLY A 206 -12.74 0.68 14.05
C GLY A 206 -12.48 1.43 15.34
N GLY A 207 -11.86 2.60 15.28
CA GLY A 207 -11.72 3.51 16.42
C GLY A 207 -10.57 3.19 17.38
N ARG A 208 -10.56 3.95 18.49
CA ARG A 208 -9.48 3.95 19.47
C ARG A 208 -9.20 2.57 20.10
N GLU A 209 -10.22 1.81 20.39
CA GLU A 209 -10.11 0.49 21.01
C GLU A 209 -9.31 -0.50 20.18
N LYS A 210 -9.15 -0.23 18.88
CA LYS A 210 -8.40 -1.07 17.94
C LYS A 210 -6.92 -0.72 17.85
N ILE A 211 -6.47 0.40 18.42
CA ILE A 211 -5.06 0.81 18.38
C ILE A 211 -4.13 -0.27 18.95
N ALA A 212 -4.46 -0.80 20.13
CA ALA A 212 -3.64 -1.82 20.77
C ALA A 212 -3.59 -3.13 19.97
N SER A 213 -4.72 -3.54 19.38
CA SER A 213 -4.77 -4.76 18.55
C SER A 213 -4.04 -4.59 17.23
N LEU A 214 -4.07 -3.42 16.57
CA LEU A 214 -3.24 -3.14 15.40
C LEU A 214 -1.74 -3.17 15.75
N CYS A 215 -1.33 -2.52 16.86
CA CYS A 215 0.06 -2.59 17.30
C CYS A 215 0.49 -4.04 17.62
N ASN A 216 -0.41 -4.87 18.16
CA ASN A 216 -0.14 -6.28 18.37
C ASN A 216 -0.02 -7.06 17.06
N PHE A 217 -0.88 -6.78 16.08
CA PHE A 217 -0.78 -7.33 14.72
C PHE A 217 0.60 -7.06 14.14
N VAL A 218 1.05 -5.80 14.11
CA VAL A 218 2.37 -5.42 13.58
C VAL A 218 3.49 -6.16 14.33
N ARG A 219 3.40 -6.24 15.65
CA ARG A 219 4.37 -6.97 16.47
C ARG A 219 4.45 -8.46 16.12
N LEU A 220 3.31 -9.11 15.84
CA LEU A 220 3.29 -10.52 15.44
C LEU A 220 3.92 -10.72 14.07
N MET A 221 3.66 -9.84 13.11
CA MET A 221 4.30 -9.85 11.80
C MET A 221 5.83 -9.71 11.94
N HIS A 222 6.31 -8.71 12.69
CA HIS A 222 7.73 -8.52 12.94
C HIS A 222 8.40 -9.73 13.61
N LYS A 223 7.73 -10.36 14.56
CA LYS A 223 8.23 -11.57 15.22
C LYS A 223 8.46 -12.72 14.21
N ALA A 224 7.61 -12.81 13.21
CA ALA A 224 7.71 -13.78 12.13
C ALA A 224 8.63 -13.32 10.97
N SER A 225 9.27 -12.15 11.09
CA SER A 225 10.14 -11.56 10.05
C SER A 225 9.39 -11.08 8.82
N ILE A 226 8.13 -10.70 8.99
CA ILE A 226 7.30 -10.07 7.95
C ILE A 226 7.26 -8.56 8.23
N GLY A 227 7.63 -7.74 7.25
CA GLY A 227 7.50 -6.29 7.30
C GLY A 227 6.06 -5.86 7.06
N VAL A 228 5.69 -4.70 7.60
CA VAL A 228 4.33 -4.17 7.49
C VAL A 228 4.37 -2.82 6.79
N LEU A 229 3.74 -2.77 5.65
CA LEU A 229 3.51 -1.56 4.86
C LEU A 229 2.04 -1.20 4.93
N ILE A 230 1.72 0.05 4.63
CA ILE A 230 0.35 0.50 4.45
C ILE A 230 0.16 1.12 3.08
N ASP A 231 -0.97 0.79 2.46
CA ASP A 231 -1.47 1.47 1.28
C ASP A 231 -1.88 2.89 1.67
N TRP A 232 -0.98 3.83 1.40
CA TRP A 232 -1.11 5.19 1.83
C TRP A 232 -1.36 6.11 0.64
N CYS A 233 -2.53 6.70 0.60
CA CYS A 233 -2.96 7.61 -0.45
C CYS A 233 -2.94 9.05 0.08
N ALA A 234 -2.26 9.92 -0.62
CA ALA A 234 -2.43 11.35 -0.48
C ALA A 234 -3.37 11.81 -1.61
N ASP A 235 -4.65 11.81 -1.35
CA ASP A 235 -5.64 12.37 -2.25
C ASP A 235 -5.72 13.88 -2.03
N GLU A 236 -5.58 14.68 -3.10
CA GLU A 236 -5.73 16.14 -3.06
C GLU A 236 -7.09 16.58 -2.48
N SER A 237 -8.07 15.69 -2.52
CA SER A 237 -9.44 15.95 -2.05
C SER A 237 -9.73 15.47 -0.63
N ILE A 238 -8.77 15.37 0.27
CA ILE A 238 -9.07 15.01 1.67
C ILE A 238 -10.11 16.00 2.22
N GLY A 239 -11.38 15.63 2.08
CA GLY A 239 -12.52 16.39 2.61
C GLY A 239 -12.69 17.80 2.07
N GLY A 240 -12.18 18.14 0.85
CA GLY A 240 -12.17 19.49 0.33
C GLY A 240 -11.18 20.42 1.05
N TYR A 241 -10.15 19.89 1.59
CA TYR A 241 -9.10 20.56 2.32
C TYR A 241 -7.88 20.72 1.42
N ASP A 242 -7.38 21.95 1.25
CA ASP A 242 -6.11 22.21 0.57
C ASP A 242 -4.96 21.71 1.45
N ALA A 243 -4.75 20.38 1.44
CA ALA A 243 -3.67 19.77 2.21
C ALA A 243 -2.33 20.08 1.55
N ASP A 244 -1.39 20.57 2.34
CA ASP A 244 -0.06 20.89 1.87
C ASP A 244 0.95 19.78 2.23
N LEU A 245 2.18 19.94 1.76
CA LEU A 245 3.27 19.04 2.01
C LEU A 245 3.51 18.75 3.51
N ALA A 246 3.30 19.74 4.38
CA ALA A 246 3.52 19.57 5.81
C ALA A 246 2.46 18.65 6.44
N PHE A 247 1.20 18.77 6.02
CA PHE A 247 0.11 17.89 6.45
C PHE A 247 0.38 16.43 6.06
N TYR A 248 0.71 16.18 4.79
CA TYR A 248 1.00 14.82 4.33
C TYR A 248 2.24 14.23 4.98
N THR A 249 3.28 15.05 5.19
CA THR A 249 4.48 14.61 5.92
C THR A 249 4.14 14.23 7.36
N GLU A 250 3.35 15.04 8.06
CA GLU A 250 2.92 14.75 9.44
C GLU A 250 2.05 13.49 9.49
N ASN A 251 1.15 13.31 8.54
CA ASN A 251 0.33 12.10 8.46
C ASN A 251 1.17 10.84 8.22
N ALA A 252 2.10 10.88 7.28
CA ALA A 252 3.01 9.77 7.04
C ALA A 252 3.81 9.39 8.29
N LEU A 253 4.39 10.40 8.97
CA LEU A 253 5.14 10.19 10.21
C LEU A 253 4.27 9.66 11.35
N TYR A 254 3.02 10.12 11.43
CA TYR A 254 2.07 9.61 12.42
C TYR A 254 1.89 8.10 12.35
N TRP A 255 1.68 7.55 11.16
CA TRP A 255 1.52 6.11 10.95
C TRP A 255 2.82 5.33 11.21
N LEU A 256 3.93 5.84 10.72
CA LEU A 256 5.24 5.23 10.92
C LEU A 256 5.65 5.18 12.40
N ASP A 257 5.36 6.23 13.17
CA ASP A 257 5.86 6.39 14.54
C ASP A 257 4.99 5.76 15.60
N ASN A 258 3.67 5.79 15.42
CA ASN A 258 2.75 5.35 16.46
C ASN A 258 2.36 3.87 16.38
N PHE A 259 2.45 3.26 15.19
CA PHE A 259 1.98 1.90 14.96
C PHE A 259 3.09 0.90 14.65
N GLY A 260 4.33 1.37 14.50
CA GLY A 260 5.46 0.52 14.14
C GLY A 260 5.44 0.06 12.68
N ILE A 261 4.74 0.79 11.82
CA ILE A 261 4.70 0.55 10.38
C ILE A 261 6.11 0.76 9.78
N ASP A 262 6.54 -0.11 8.88
CA ASP A 262 7.87 -0.08 8.29
C ASP A 262 7.96 0.81 7.06
N GLY A 263 6.83 1.02 6.38
CA GLY A 263 6.83 1.83 5.17
C GLY A 263 5.45 2.11 4.61
N LEU A 264 5.47 2.88 3.52
CA LEU A 264 4.28 3.36 2.82
C LEU A 264 4.34 2.88 1.37
N VAL A 265 3.23 2.34 0.89
CA VAL A 265 2.99 2.10 -0.54
C VAL A 265 2.15 3.25 -1.05
N ILE A 266 2.69 3.96 -2.04
CA ILE A 266 2.06 5.16 -2.57
C ILE A 266 1.54 4.86 -3.97
N GLY A 267 0.22 4.86 -4.11
CA GLY A 267 -0.49 4.62 -5.38
C GLY A 267 -0.34 5.78 -6.37
N SER A 268 -1.19 5.83 -7.38
CA SER A 268 -1.21 6.91 -8.36
C SER A 268 -1.54 8.25 -7.69
N PHE A 269 -0.75 9.27 -8.03
CA PHE A 269 -0.90 10.62 -7.50
C PHE A 269 -1.33 11.59 -8.59
N GLU A 270 -2.32 12.41 -8.29
CA GLU A 270 -2.70 13.55 -9.13
C GLU A 270 -1.90 14.83 -8.82
N CYS A 271 -1.19 14.88 -7.68
CA CYS A 271 -0.51 16.08 -7.19
C CYS A 271 0.87 16.40 -7.79
N GLY A 272 1.26 15.70 -8.85
CA GLY A 272 2.48 16.01 -9.60
C GLY A 272 3.80 15.51 -8.97
N THR A 273 4.77 15.28 -9.84
CA THR A 273 6.06 14.63 -9.50
C THR A 273 6.91 15.43 -8.51
N GLU A 274 6.88 16.76 -8.56
CA GLU A 274 7.68 17.60 -7.66
C GLU A 274 7.16 17.54 -6.22
N PHE A 275 5.85 17.52 -6.04
CA PHE A 275 5.24 17.34 -4.72
C PHE A 275 5.64 15.99 -4.11
N LEU A 276 5.54 14.91 -4.89
CA LEU A 276 5.96 13.57 -4.46
C LEU A 276 7.43 13.53 -4.05
N ARG A 277 8.30 14.12 -4.85
CA ARG A 277 9.73 14.20 -4.53
C ARG A 277 9.98 14.90 -3.19
N GLN A 278 9.31 16.03 -2.95
CA GLN A 278 9.42 16.77 -1.71
C GLN A 278 8.86 16.00 -0.52
N LEU A 279 7.74 15.31 -0.71
CA LEU A 279 7.10 14.48 0.32
C LEU A 279 8.03 13.33 0.75
N VAL A 280 8.49 12.54 -0.22
CA VAL A 280 9.42 11.43 0.05
C VAL A 280 10.68 11.93 0.76
N HIS A 281 11.27 13.03 0.27
CA HIS A 281 12.44 13.63 0.90
C HIS A 281 12.15 14.08 2.35
N SER A 282 11.02 14.70 2.60
CA SER A 282 10.63 15.18 3.93
C SER A 282 10.44 14.02 4.92
N VAL A 283 9.75 12.97 4.52
CA VAL A 283 9.56 11.76 5.35
C VAL A 283 10.91 11.08 5.61
N LYS A 284 11.74 10.89 4.58
CA LYS A 284 13.06 10.26 4.69
C LYS A 284 14.03 11.03 5.54
N ARG A 285 13.96 12.36 5.56
CA ARG A 285 14.78 13.21 6.44
C ARG A 285 14.52 12.90 7.92
N GLU A 286 13.26 12.70 8.30
CA GLU A 286 12.86 12.40 9.67
C GLU A 286 12.98 10.89 10.00
N ARG A 287 12.77 10.02 9.01
CA ARG A 287 12.76 8.55 9.15
C ARG A 287 13.55 7.91 8.01
N LYS A 288 14.87 7.85 8.15
CA LYS A 288 15.78 7.33 7.11
C LYS A 288 15.50 5.88 6.71
N ASN A 289 15.05 5.06 7.66
CA ASN A 289 14.79 3.63 7.46
C ASN A 289 13.35 3.33 7.05
N ALA A 290 12.47 4.35 6.96
CA ALA A 290 11.13 4.12 6.45
C ALA A 290 11.21 3.70 4.99
N CYS A 291 10.52 2.64 4.62
CA CYS A 291 10.46 2.19 3.24
C CYS A 291 9.32 2.90 2.51
N ILE A 292 9.64 3.67 1.48
CA ILE A 292 8.63 4.39 0.69
C ILE A 292 8.70 3.88 -0.74
N ILE A 293 7.65 3.22 -1.17
CA ILE A 293 7.56 2.58 -2.48
C ILE A 293 6.44 3.20 -3.29
N ALA A 294 6.68 3.34 -4.59
CA ALA A 294 5.62 3.67 -5.54
C ALA A 294 4.90 2.39 -6.00
N GLU A 295 3.58 2.44 -6.07
CA GLU A 295 2.79 1.46 -6.79
C GLU A 295 2.74 1.88 -8.26
N SER A 296 3.54 1.25 -9.10
CA SER A 296 3.84 1.59 -10.49
C SER A 296 4.63 2.91 -10.69
N GLY A 297 5.34 2.99 -11.81
CA GLY A 297 6.07 4.20 -12.25
C GLY A 297 7.55 3.97 -12.51
N GLU A 298 7.98 4.25 -13.76
CA GLU A 298 9.36 4.05 -14.18
C GLU A 298 10.35 5.03 -13.52
N ASP A 299 9.87 6.21 -13.08
CA ASP A 299 10.70 7.28 -12.50
C ASP A 299 10.75 7.28 -10.96
N ALA A 300 10.20 6.26 -10.30
CA ALA A 300 10.07 6.22 -8.83
C ALA A 300 11.42 6.48 -8.11
N THR A 301 12.50 5.85 -8.56
CA THR A 301 13.83 6.06 -7.95
C THR A 301 14.37 7.47 -8.13
N MET A 302 14.07 8.14 -9.25
CA MET A 302 14.45 9.53 -9.49
C MET A 302 13.71 10.51 -8.57
N LEU A 303 12.53 10.12 -8.09
CA LEU A 303 11.73 10.87 -7.12
C LEU A 303 12.14 10.59 -5.66
N GLY A 304 13.09 9.67 -5.42
CA GLY A 304 13.61 9.34 -4.10
C GLY A 304 12.91 8.18 -3.39
N PHE A 305 12.01 7.48 -4.07
CA PHE A 305 11.43 6.23 -3.57
C PHE A 305 12.51 5.14 -3.44
N ASP A 306 12.31 4.20 -2.53
CA ASP A 306 13.18 3.01 -2.40
C ASP A 306 12.99 2.02 -3.55
N GLY A 307 12.01 2.27 -4.38
CA GLY A 307 11.71 1.52 -5.58
C GLY A 307 10.23 1.57 -5.92
N CYS A 308 9.88 0.75 -6.89
CA CYS A 308 8.50 0.58 -7.30
C CYS A 308 8.12 -0.90 -7.17
N VAL A 309 6.87 -1.16 -6.87
CA VAL A 309 6.27 -2.49 -6.95
C VAL A 309 5.27 -2.49 -8.09
N GLU A 310 5.32 -3.51 -8.91
CA GLU A 310 4.34 -3.69 -9.96
C GLU A 310 3.24 -4.62 -9.46
N ARG A 311 2.02 -4.26 -9.76
CA ARG A 311 0.85 -5.08 -9.42
C ARG A 311 0.78 -6.32 -10.31
N SER A 312 0.58 -7.47 -9.70
CA SER A 312 0.40 -8.73 -10.44
C SER A 312 -0.88 -8.74 -11.30
N ASP A 313 -1.90 -7.99 -10.90
CA ASP A 313 -3.17 -7.88 -11.62
C ASP A 313 -3.10 -7.03 -12.89
N GLY A 314 -2.10 -6.17 -13.04
CA GLY A 314 -1.89 -5.39 -14.26
C GLY A 314 -1.80 -6.24 -15.53
N TYR A 315 -1.44 -7.51 -15.38
CA TYR A 315 -1.43 -8.51 -16.46
C TYR A 315 -2.73 -9.31 -16.57
N LEU A 316 -3.61 -9.31 -15.54
CA LEU A 316 -4.86 -10.07 -15.56
C LEU A 316 -5.81 -9.63 -16.68
N GLY A 317 -5.82 -8.35 -17.01
CA GLY A 317 -6.65 -7.81 -18.08
C GLY A 317 -6.26 -8.32 -19.48
N ILE A 318 -4.99 -8.71 -19.69
CA ILE A 318 -4.48 -9.23 -20.97
C ILE A 318 -5.02 -10.64 -21.25
N PHE A 319 -5.35 -11.39 -20.20
CA PHE A 319 -5.71 -12.80 -20.29
C PHE A 319 -7.22 -13.07 -20.18
N LYS A 320 -8.03 -12.03 -20.02
CA LYS A 320 -9.50 -12.17 -20.03
C LYS A 320 -9.98 -12.69 -21.39
N GLY A 321 -10.68 -13.81 -21.37
CA GLY A 321 -11.28 -14.40 -22.57
C GLY A 321 -10.45 -15.48 -23.26
N MET A 322 -9.49 -16.08 -22.55
CA MET A 322 -8.83 -17.29 -23.04
C MET A 322 -9.82 -18.47 -23.08
N ASP A 323 -9.62 -19.36 -24.06
CA ASP A 323 -10.56 -20.46 -24.32
C ASP A 323 -10.52 -21.55 -23.24
N SER A 324 -9.44 -21.62 -22.45
CA SER A 324 -9.22 -22.65 -21.44
C SER A 324 -8.75 -22.02 -20.10
N PRO A 325 -9.39 -22.41 -18.97
CA PRO A 325 -8.92 -22.00 -17.64
C PRO A 325 -7.50 -22.41 -17.33
N GLU A 326 -7.02 -23.52 -17.90
CA GLU A 326 -5.66 -24.00 -17.76
C GLU A 326 -4.67 -23.07 -18.47
N GLU A 327 -4.98 -22.64 -19.70
CA GLU A 327 -4.16 -21.68 -20.43
C GLU A 327 -4.08 -20.33 -19.71
N GLU A 328 -5.19 -19.86 -19.17
CA GLU A 328 -5.24 -18.63 -18.39
C GLU A 328 -4.30 -18.68 -17.18
N ILE A 329 -4.27 -19.79 -16.45
CA ILE A 329 -3.39 -19.95 -15.28
C ILE A 329 -1.92 -20.03 -15.71
N CYS A 330 -1.59 -20.74 -16.78
CA CYS A 330 -0.23 -20.80 -17.32
C CYS A 330 0.25 -19.41 -17.76
N ALA A 331 -0.62 -18.64 -18.40
CA ALA A 331 -0.31 -17.30 -18.84
C ALA A 331 -0.07 -16.34 -17.67
N LYS A 332 -0.91 -16.42 -16.62
CA LYS A 332 -0.71 -15.67 -15.37
C LYS A 332 0.60 -16.04 -14.69
N ALA A 333 0.93 -17.32 -14.64
CA ALA A 333 2.18 -17.80 -14.06
C ALA A 333 3.40 -17.29 -14.82
N SER A 334 3.34 -17.30 -16.15
CA SER A 334 4.41 -16.77 -16.99
C SER A 334 4.59 -15.27 -16.78
N ALA A 335 3.50 -14.52 -16.74
CA ALA A 335 3.52 -13.08 -16.49
C ALA A 335 4.07 -12.75 -15.09
N ALA A 336 3.64 -13.45 -14.05
CA ALA A 336 4.13 -13.27 -12.68
C ALA A 336 5.63 -13.55 -12.57
N THR A 337 6.11 -14.64 -13.21
CA THR A 337 7.55 -14.96 -13.29
C THR A 337 8.32 -13.83 -13.94
N CYS A 338 7.85 -13.38 -15.09
CA CYS A 338 8.47 -12.28 -15.84
C CYS A 338 8.57 -11.02 -14.97
N LEU A 339 7.45 -10.61 -14.38
CA LEU A 339 7.35 -9.41 -13.58
C LEU A 339 8.30 -9.41 -12.39
N LEU A 340 8.29 -10.50 -11.61
CA LEU A 340 9.14 -10.61 -10.42
C LEU A 340 10.62 -10.54 -10.78
N PHE A 341 11.04 -11.24 -11.82
CA PHE A 341 12.46 -11.27 -12.21
C PHE A 341 12.89 -10.02 -13.00
N GLU A 342 12.00 -9.36 -13.74
CA GLU A 342 12.29 -8.10 -14.43
C GLU A 342 12.41 -6.93 -13.46
N LYS A 343 11.42 -6.76 -12.59
CA LYS A 343 11.34 -5.60 -11.69
C LYS A 343 12.02 -5.84 -10.34
N GLY A 344 12.19 -7.08 -9.94
CA GLY A 344 12.84 -7.46 -8.69
C GLY A 344 11.96 -7.33 -7.44
N ARG A 345 10.71 -6.90 -7.62
CA ARG A 345 9.68 -6.79 -6.60
C ARG A 345 8.31 -7.02 -7.22
N MET A 346 7.44 -7.68 -6.50
CA MET A 346 6.08 -7.92 -6.93
C MET A 346 5.12 -7.64 -5.79
N LEU A 347 4.04 -6.94 -6.09
CA LEU A 347 2.89 -6.77 -5.22
C LEU A 347 1.76 -7.67 -5.72
N THR A 348 1.35 -8.60 -4.88
CA THR A 348 0.25 -9.53 -5.15
C THR A 348 -0.96 -9.11 -4.34
N GLU A 349 -2.05 -8.73 -5.00
CA GLU A 349 -3.31 -8.46 -4.30
C GLU A 349 -4.02 -9.75 -3.91
N ALA A 350 -4.66 -9.71 -2.75
CA ALA A 350 -5.53 -10.79 -2.29
C ALA A 350 -6.62 -11.06 -3.34
N GLY A 351 -6.72 -12.33 -3.75
CA GLY A 351 -7.60 -12.73 -4.83
C GLY A 351 -6.88 -13.03 -6.16
N PHE A 352 -5.66 -12.58 -6.36
CA PHE A 352 -4.85 -12.96 -7.51
C PHE A 352 -4.76 -14.49 -7.66
N GLU A 353 -4.61 -15.19 -6.55
CA GLU A 353 -4.54 -16.65 -6.45
C GLU A 353 -5.82 -17.35 -6.88
N THR A 354 -6.95 -16.65 -6.85
CA THR A 354 -8.26 -17.19 -7.29
C THR A 354 -8.52 -16.95 -8.77
N GLY A 355 -7.65 -16.18 -9.43
CA GLY A 355 -7.84 -15.78 -10.81
C GLY A 355 -9.00 -14.81 -11.05
N ARG A 356 -9.57 -14.25 -10.01
CA ARG A 356 -10.64 -13.25 -10.07
C ARG A 356 -10.12 -11.90 -9.62
N GLU A 357 -10.50 -10.85 -10.35
CA GLU A 357 -10.39 -9.49 -9.79
C GLU A 357 -11.33 -9.42 -8.60
N GLN A 358 -10.77 -9.05 -7.46
CA GLN A 358 -11.60 -8.78 -6.30
C GLN A 358 -12.17 -7.36 -6.45
N ASP A 359 -13.49 -7.24 -6.53
CA ASP A 359 -14.13 -5.93 -6.46
C ASP A 359 -13.77 -5.26 -5.15
N VAL A 360 -13.38 -4.01 -5.22
CA VAL A 360 -13.01 -3.21 -4.05
C VAL A 360 -14.15 -3.22 -3.03
N GLY A 361 -13.94 -3.89 -1.90
CA GLY A 361 -14.93 -4.02 -0.82
C GLY A 361 -15.68 -5.34 -0.78
N SER A 362 -15.49 -6.24 -1.74
CA SER A 362 -16.03 -7.60 -1.63
C SER A 362 -15.22 -8.44 -0.64
N PRO A 363 -15.86 -9.32 0.14
CA PRO A 363 -15.15 -10.29 0.98
C PRO A 363 -14.24 -11.19 0.14
N PHE A 364 -13.13 -11.62 0.71
CA PHE A 364 -12.24 -12.58 0.07
C PHE A 364 -12.96 -13.91 -0.19
N ASP A 365 -12.88 -14.41 -1.41
CA ASP A 365 -13.56 -15.65 -1.83
C ASP A 365 -12.73 -16.88 -1.47
N TYR A 366 -12.88 -17.35 -0.23
CA TYR A 366 -12.21 -18.55 0.26
C TYR A 366 -12.63 -19.83 -0.48
N GLU A 367 -13.87 -19.89 -0.99
CA GLU A 367 -14.35 -21.09 -1.72
C GLU A 367 -13.61 -21.20 -3.07
N ALA A 368 -13.33 -20.07 -3.70
CA ALA A 368 -12.57 -20.05 -4.95
C ALA A 368 -11.17 -20.65 -4.78
N LEU A 369 -10.53 -20.50 -3.62
CA LEU A 369 -9.22 -21.12 -3.34
C LEU A 369 -9.26 -22.65 -3.39
N SER A 370 -10.41 -23.28 -3.15
CA SER A 370 -10.55 -24.73 -3.10
C SER A 370 -10.63 -25.43 -4.46
N THR A 371 -10.67 -24.69 -5.56
CA THR A 371 -10.63 -25.30 -6.89
C THR A 371 -9.23 -25.86 -7.20
N VAL A 372 -9.17 -26.96 -7.93
CA VAL A 372 -7.91 -27.63 -8.26
C VAL A 372 -6.92 -26.67 -8.96
N ASN A 373 -7.41 -25.86 -9.87
CA ASN A 373 -6.60 -24.93 -10.63
C ASN A 373 -6.04 -23.81 -9.73
N ASN A 374 -6.85 -23.26 -8.84
CA ASN A 374 -6.40 -22.21 -7.93
C ASN A 374 -5.44 -22.77 -6.86
N MET A 375 -5.66 -24.00 -6.38
CA MET A 375 -4.67 -24.66 -5.50
C MET A 375 -3.32 -24.84 -6.20
N ARG A 376 -3.30 -25.25 -7.47
CA ARG A 376 -2.06 -25.35 -8.25
C ARG A 376 -1.40 -23.98 -8.41
N PHE A 377 -2.17 -22.95 -8.66
CA PHE A 377 -1.65 -21.59 -8.80
C PHE A 377 -1.12 -21.02 -7.48
N GLN A 378 -1.74 -21.34 -6.34
CA GLN A 378 -1.18 -21.02 -5.02
C GLN A 378 0.17 -21.70 -4.81
N VAL A 379 0.27 -22.98 -5.12
CA VAL A 379 1.57 -23.70 -5.06
C VAL A 379 2.59 -23.03 -5.96
N PHE A 380 2.21 -22.66 -7.17
CA PHE A 380 3.07 -21.92 -8.09
C PHE A 380 3.55 -20.58 -7.49
N CYS A 381 2.66 -19.76 -6.94
CA CYS A 381 3.01 -18.47 -6.32
C CYS A 381 3.99 -18.67 -5.14
N SER A 382 3.75 -19.68 -4.31
CA SER A 382 4.64 -20.04 -3.21
C SER A 382 6.02 -20.45 -3.71
N GLU A 383 6.10 -21.37 -4.65
CA GLU A 383 7.37 -21.85 -5.23
C GLU A 383 8.13 -20.71 -5.94
N LEU A 384 7.41 -19.82 -6.64
CA LEU A 384 8.00 -18.64 -7.28
C LEU A 384 8.64 -17.71 -6.25
N ASN A 385 7.93 -17.39 -5.16
CA ASN A 385 8.45 -16.58 -4.07
C ASN A 385 9.67 -17.23 -3.42
N TYR A 386 9.60 -18.49 -3.09
CA TYR A 386 10.73 -19.22 -2.47
C TYR A 386 11.94 -19.34 -3.41
N ALA A 387 11.73 -19.64 -4.68
CA ALA A 387 12.81 -19.67 -5.68
C ALA A 387 13.51 -18.31 -5.78
N TYR A 388 12.71 -17.24 -5.79
CA TYR A 388 13.23 -15.87 -5.85
C TYR A 388 13.96 -15.44 -4.56
N LEU A 389 13.59 -15.97 -3.41
CA LEU A 389 14.20 -15.63 -2.11
C LEU A 389 15.43 -16.44 -1.78
N SER A 390 15.47 -17.72 -2.19
CA SER A 390 16.47 -18.68 -1.76
C SER A 390 17.80 -18.58 -2.51
N ASP A 391 17.80 -18.04 -3.72
CA ASP A 391 19.00 -17.96 -4.52
C ASP A 391 19.83 -16.70 -4.17
N ALA A 392 21.09 -16.92 -3.75
CA ALA A 392 22.01 -15.86 -3.34
C ALA A 392 22.34 -14.91 -4.52
N ASP A 393 22.44 -15.45 -5.73
CA ASP A 393 22.79 -14.67 -6.93
C ASP A 393 21.63 -13.78 -7.33
N ILE A 394 20.37 -14.25 -7.16
CA ILE A 394 19.20 -13.37 -7.30
C ILE A 394 19.27 -12.24 -6.26
N GLY A 395 19.74 -12.54 -5.06
CA GLY A 395 19.95 -11.55 -4.00
C GLY A 395 20.93 -10.45 -4.39
N GLU A 396 22.03 -10.80 -5.07
CA GLU A 396 23.04 -9.82 -5.55
C GLU A 396 22.59 -9.05 -6.78
N CYS A 397 21.94 -9.70 -7.74
CA CYS A 397 21.35 -9.05 -8.91
C CYS A 397 20.36 -7.95 -8.55
N ARG A 398 19.76 -8.00 -7.34
CA ARG A 398 18.82 -6.96 -6.87
C ARG A 398 19.51 -5.67 -6.48
N LYS A 399 20.76 -5.72 -6.04
CA LYS A 399 21.51 -4.53 -5.60
C LYS A 399 21.94 -3.67 -6.76
N ASN A 400 22.01 -4.24 -7.97
CA ASN A 400 22.45 -3.57 -9.18
C ASN A 400 21.33 -3.48 -10.22
N ALA A 401 20.49 -2.45 -10.13
CA ALA A 401 19.41 -2.20 -11.11
C ALA A 401 19.91 -2.10 -12.56
N ASN A 402 21.17 -1.70 -12.77
CA ASN A 402 21.82 -1.55 -14.08
C ASN A 402 22.21 -2.92 -14.72
N SER A 403 22.01 -4.03 -14.04
CA SER A 403 22.37 -5.37 -14.53
C SER A 403 21.23 -6.12 -15.18
N VAL A 404 20.10 -5.49 -15.42
CA VAL A 404 18.92 -6.10 -16.04
C VAL A 404 18.81 -5.66 -17.49
N SER A 405 18.76 -6.62 -18.40
CA SER A 405 18.41 -6.36 -19.81
C SER A 405 17.18 -7.17 -20.18
N VAL A 406 16.27 -6.53 -20.90
CA VAL A 406 15.03 -7.13 -21.36
C VAL A 406 14.98 -7.06 -22.87
N CYS A 407 14.62 -8.16 -23.52
CA CYS A 407 14.33 -8.17 -24.94
C CYS A 407 13.10 -9.03 -25.25
N GLU A 408 12.42 -8.67 -26.31
CA GLU A 408 11.32 -9.48 -26.85
C GLU A 408 11.72 -10.04 -28.20
N ARG A 409 11.55 -11.33 -28.34
CA ARG A 409 11.85 -12.02 -29.59
C ARG A 409 10.88 -13.18 -29.83
N ASP A 410 10.25 -13.19 -31.01
CA ASP A 410 9.34 -14.24 -31.46
C ASP A 410 8.16 -14.52 -30.48
N GLY A 411 7.76 -13.51 -29.71
CA GLY A 411 6.66 -13.60 -28.73
C GLY A 411 7.10 -14.02 -27.34
N MET A 412 8.39 -14.24 -27.14
CA MET A 412 8.97 -14.49 -25.82
C MET A 412 9.56 -13.22 -25.24
N ARG A 413 9.38 -13.03 -23.94
CA ARG A 413 10.07 -12.02 -23.18
C ARG A 413 11.25 -12.65 -22.45
N ILE A 414 12.43 -12.12 -22.69
CA ILE A 414 13.69 -12.63 -22.15
C ILE A 414 14.27 -11.57 -21.24
N VAL A 415 14.41 -11.91 -19.97
CA VAL A 415 15.04 -11.07 -18.96
C VAL A 415 16.41 -11.69 -18.61
N ARG A 416 17.46 -10.88 -18.69
CA ARG A 416 18.80 -11.28 -18.25
C ARG A 416 19.22 -10.45 -17.06
N ARG A 417 19.74 -11.09 -16.04
CA ARG A 417 20.30 -10.47 -14.86
C ARG A 417 21.74 -10.92 -14.68
N GLN A 418 22.65 -9.96 -14.55
CA GLN A 418 24.07 -10.22 -14.31
C GLN A 418 24.38 -10.04 -12.82
N ALA A 419 24.98 -11.05 -12.20
CA ALA A 419 25.59 -10.99 -10.88
C ALA A 419 27.11 -11.00 -10.99
N GLU A 420 27.84 -10.76 -9.88
CA GLU A 420 29.32 -10.84 -9.90
C GLU A 420 29.80 -12.26 -10.23
N ASP A 421 29.13 -13.28 -9.72
CA ASP A 421 29.51 -14.69 -9.85
C ASP A 421 28.56 -15.53 -10.71
N GLY A 422 27.67 -14.90 -11.50
CA GLY A 422 26.72 -15.66 -12.28
C GLY A 422 25.83 -14.85 -13.20
N GLU A 423 25.11 -15.53 -14.06
CA GLU A 423 24.11 -14.96 -14.94
C GLU A 423 22.80 -15.73 -14.79
N LEU A 424 21.68 -15.01 -14.71
CA LEU A 424 20.34 -15.55 -14.78
C LEU A 424 19.71 -15.19 -16.11
N VAL A 425 19.06 -16.14 -16.74
CA VAL A 425 18.23 -15.95 -17.91
C VAL A 425 16.83 -16.45 -17.61
N ILE A 426 15.86 -15.55 -17.72
CA ILE A 426 14.46 -15.84 -17.54
C ILE A 426 13.79 -15.73 -18.89
N ILE A 427 13.08 -16.76 -19.30
CA ILE A 427 12.37 -16.81 -20.58
C ILE A 427 10.90 -17.08 -20.29
N CYS A 428 10.04 -16.18 -20.75
CA CYS A 428 8.60 -16.23 -20.51
C CYS A 428 7.84 -16.14 -21.84
N ASP A 429 7.00 -17.14 -22.11
CA ASP A 429 6.05 -17.09 -23.22
C ASP A 429 4.76 -16.39 -22.80
N LEU A 430 4.63 -15.13 -23.17
CA LEU A 430 3.44 -14.32 -22.85
C LEU A 430 2.33 -14.41 -23.90
N LEU A 431 2.61 -15.06 -25.05
CA LEU A 431 1.67 -15.15 -26.18
C LEU A 431 1.20 -16.57 -26.49
N GLY A 432 1.60 -17.57 -25.70
CA GLY A 432 1.16 -18.95 -25.84
C GLY A 432 1.65 -19.66 -27.10
N LYS A 433 2.78 -19.23 -27.66
CA LYS A 433 3.32 -19.84 -28.87
C LYS A 433 4.08 -21.12 -28.62
N GLY A 434 4.69 -21.25 -27.44
CA GLY A 434 5.67 -22.28 -27.18
C GLY A 434 6.87 -22.21 -28.14
N GLY A 435 7.83 -23.09 -27.98
CA GLY A 435 8.92 -23.17 -28.93
C GLY A 435 10.27 -23.54 -28.34
N GLU A 436 11.29 -23.61 -29.21
CA GLU A 436 12.66 -23.91 -28.82
C GLU A 436 13.55 -22.66 -28.99
N TRP A 437 14.31 -22.39 -27.95
CA TRP A 437 15.18 -21.22 -27.84
C TRP A 437 16.63 -21.64 -27.74
N ARG A 438 17.45 -20.96 -28.48
CA ARG A 438 18.89 -21.13 -28.41
C ARG A 438 19.49 -20.08 -27.47
N ILE A 439 20.19 -20.56 -26.43
CA ILE A 439 20.99 -19.73 -25.55
C ILE A 439 22.39 -19.66 -26.12
N ASN A 440 22.75 -18.53 -26.71
CA ASN A 440 23.98 -18.36 -27.48
C ASN A 440 25.24 -18.15 -26.61
N ASP A 441 25.08 -18.02 -25.29
CA ASP A 441 26.19 -17.73 -24.40
C ASP A 441 26.81 -19.07 -23.92
N GLY A 442 28.02 -19.36 -24.32
CA GLY A 442 28.73 -20.58 -23.91
C GLY A 442 28.76 -20.72 -22.41
N GLY A 443 28.66 -21.96 -21.93
CA GLY A 443 28.65 -22.32 -20.50
C GLY A 443 27.60 -23.41 -20.23
N GLU A 444 27.66 -23.94 -19.04
CA GLU A 444 26.65 -24.88 -18.56
C GLU A 444 25.51 -24.10 -17.88
N TRP A 445 24.28 -24.49 -18.16
CA TRP A 445 23.09 -23.85 -17.62
C TRP A 445 22.28 -24.85 -16.82
N GLN A 446 21.83 -24.44 -15.66
CA GLN A 446 20.91 -25.20 -14.80
C GLN A 446 19.54 -24.52 -14.78
N MET A 447 18.49 -25.28 -15.00
CA MET A 447 17.12 -24.79 -14.79
C MET A 447 16.79 -24.84 -13.31
N ILE A 448 16.46 -23.69 -12.74
CA ILE A 448 16.13 -23.55 -11.31
C ILE A 448 14.64 -23.35 -11.07
N PHE A 449 13.89 -23.04 -12.12
CA PHE A 449 12.44 -22.83 -12.03
C PHE A 449 11.76 -23.17 -13.37
N ASP A 450 10.61 -23.82 -13.32
CA ASP A 450 9.76 -24.19 -14.46
C ASP A 450 8.28 -24.07 -14.07
N SER A 451 7.59 -23.07 -14.62
CA SER A 451 6.20 -22.79 -14.28
C SER A 451 5.24 -23.93 -14.61
N ASN A 452 5.40 -24.55 -15.78
CA ASN A 452 4.48 -25.58 -16.24
C ASN A 452 4.66 -26.90 -15.47
N ALA A 453 5.89 -27.24 -15.09
CA ALA A 453 6.15 -28.39 -14.23
C ALA A 453 5.54 -28.23 -12.84
N ILE A 454 5.65 -27.03 -12.24
CA ILE A 454 5.08 -26.72 -10.93
C ILE A 454 3.55 -26.75 -10.99
N LEU A 455 2.95 -26.17 -12.01
CA LEU A 455 1.50 -26.18 -12.21
C LEU A 455 0.97 -27.59 -12.53
N GLY A 456 1.84 -28.50 -12.98
CA GLY A 456 1.44 -29.82 -13.50
C GLY A 456 0.57 -29.71 -14.75
N MET A 457 0.84 -28.70 -15.60
CA MET A 457 0.11 -28.39 -16.81
C MET A 457 1.04 -28.44 -18.02
N GLY A 458 0.67 -29.22 -19.01
CA GLY A 458 1.48 -29.42 -20.21
C GLY A 458 2.80 -30.20 -19.96
N ASP A 459 3.65 -30.22 -20.98
CA ASP A 459 5.03 -30.73 -20.82
C ASP A 459 5.87 -29.63 -20.17
N GLY A 460 6.63 -29.97 -19.12
CA GLY A 460 7.59 -29.04 -18.49
C GLY A 460 8.63 -28.53 -19.49
N ALA A 461 9.39 -27.54 -19.08
CA ALA A 461 10.49 -27.00 -19.87
C ALA A 461 11.59 -28.06 -20.06
N LEU A 462 12.15 -28.14 -21.27
CA LEU A 462 13.21 -29.09 -21.57
C LEU A 462 14.50 -28.34 -21.91
N LEU A 463 15.53 -28.55 -21.10
CA LEU A 463 16.87 -28.00 -21.33
C LEU A 463 17.79 -29.08 -21.94
N LYS A 464 18.40 -28.76 -23.07
CA LYS A 464 19.36 -29.64 -23.75
C LYS A 464 20.62 -28.88 -24.09
N SER A 465 21.77 -29.52 -23.91
CA SER A 465 23.06 -28.99 -24.37
C SER A 465 23.65 -29.87 -25.45
N GLU A 466 23.87 -29.34 -26.62
CA GLU A 466 24.43 -30.04 -27.79
C GLU A 466 25.57 -29.21 -28.39
N CYS A 467 26.75 -29.82 -28.54
CA CYS A 467 27.94 -29.19 -29.14
C CYS A 467 28.27 -27.79 -28.57
N GLY A 468 28.14 -27.60 -27.26
CA GLY A 468 28.44 -26.31 -26.59
C GLY A 468 27.37 -25.23 -26.76
N THR A 469 26.21 -25.64 -27.28
CA THR A 469 25.03 -24.76 -27.38
C THR A 469 23.92 -25.29 -26.49
N THR A 470 23.28 -24.44 -25.71
CA THR A 470 22.15 -24.81 -24.90
C THR A 470 20.85 -24.39 -25.56
N TYR A 471 19.88 -25.30 -25.56
CA TYR A 471 18.55 -25.13 -26.10
C TYR A 471 17.54 -25.29 -24.97
N LEU A 472 16.60 -24.36 -24.90
CA LEU A 472 15.45 -24.44 -24.01
C LEU A 472 14.17 -24.58 -24.84
N ARG A 473 13.38 -25.62 -24.58
CA ARG A 473 12.06 -25.78 -25.16
C ARG A 473 11.01 -25.48 -24.08
N LEU A 474 10.08 -24.57 -24.38
CA LEU A 474 8.93 -24.24 -23.54
C LEU A 474 7.63 -24.70 -24.19
N SER A 475 6.71 -25.16 -23.38
CA SER A 475 5.30 -25.30 -23.74
C SER A 475 4.62 -23.95 -23.84
N ALA A 476 3.41 -23.91 -24.42
CA ALA A 476 2.60 -22.69 -24.49
C ALA A 476 2.42 -22.05 -23.09
N TYR A 477 2.59 -20.75 -23.03
CA TYR A 477 2.54 -19.96 -21.80
C TYR A 477 3.52 -20.43 -20.70
N GLY A 478 4.57 -21.16 -21.05
CA GLY A 478 5.57 -21.60 -20.09
C GLY A 478 6.57 -20.49 -19.76
N SER A 479 7.14 -20.58 -18.55
CA SER A 479 8.30 -19.78 -18.17
C SER A 479 9.35 -20.62 -17.48
N ALA A 480 10.61 -20.28 -17.70
CA ALA A 480 11.74 -20.94 -17.05
C ALA A 480 12.78 -19.93 -16.59
N VAL A 481 13.41 -20.23 -15.46
CA VAL A 481 14.56 -19.47 -14.93
C VAL A 481 15.79 -20.39 -15.00
N LEU A 482 16.80 -19.90 -15.69
CA LEU A 482 18.06 -20.59 -15.90
C LEU A 482 19.18 -19.83 -15.20
N LYS A 483 20.04 -20.58 -14.51
CA LYS A 483 21.26 -20.09 -13.88
C LYS A 483 22.46 -20.64 -14.62
N LYS A 484 23.43 -19.79 -14.95
CA LYS A 484 24.71 -20.21 -15.51
C LYS A 484 25.55 -20.81 -14.41
N THR A 485 25.98 -22.06 -14.62
CA THR A 485 27.00 -22.69 -13.76
C THR A 485 28.36 -22.32 -14.28
N ILE A 486 29.25 -21.89 -13.40
CA ILE A 486 30.61 -21.41 -13.71
C ILE A 486 31.46 -22.54 -14.28
#